data_6b8afebe993d37e5b321b6761ec88323
#
_entry.id   6b8afebe993d37e5b321b6761ec88323
#
_cell.length_a   1.000
_cell.length_b   1.000
_cell.length_c   1.000
_cell.angle_alpha   90.00
_cell.angle_beta   90.00
_cell.angle_gamma   90.00
#
_symmetry.space_group_name_H-M   'P 1'
#
loop_
_entity.id
_entity.type
_entity.pdbx_description
1 polymer ?
#
loop_
_entity_poly.entity_id
_entity_poly.type
_entity_poly.pdbx_seq_one_letter_code
_entity_poly.pdbx_strand_id
1 'polypeptide(L)'
;MVLDAIERRGSFAAASEELGRAPSSLSYQVQKLEQDLDLVIFDRSGHKAVFTKAGHLLLERGRLLLTAADEMIADASALAHGWELDITIAYDGLVKVDALFPLVEGLAQQSKTRVRFQEEILAGCWEALAQDRADILIAPAPTVAPPEVKIQTLGTLDTIWVAHPDHPIHKHKYPLDPVIRKQYRGIAVADTARNLPPITYNILDDQPLLTVGSMHDKLKALKAGLGIATMSYRYVKEAIERGELVVIGDDPVNELELVLAWNRSRMGKAKSWCIQHIASLWKKQARN
;
A
#
# COMPACT_ATOMS: atom_id res chain seq x y z
N MET A 1 31.68 -7.90 13.68
CA MET A 1 32.64 -6.83 13.26
C MET A 1 34.03 -7.38 12.94
N VAL A 2 34.76 -8.12 13.83
CA VAL A 2 36.14 -8.62 13.54
C VAL A 2 36.15 -9.56 12.33
N LEU A 3 35.31 -10.62 12.31
CA LEU A 3 35.24 -11.56 11.18
C LEU A 3 34.88 -10.86 9.87
N ASP A 4 33.97 -9.89 9.91
CA ASP A 4 33.56 -9.12 8.76
C ASP A 4 34.69 -8.27 8.17
N ALA A 5 35.50 -7.62 9.02
CA ALA A 5 36.67 -6.87 8.61
C ALA A 5 37.73 -7.78 7.98
N ILE A 6 37.96 -8.98 8.56
CA ILE A 6 38.94 -9.97 8.04
C ILE A 6 38.50 -10.44 6.64
N GLU A 7 37.18 -10.70 6.42
CA GLU A 7 36.69 -11.11 5.10
C GLU A 7 36.85 -9.99 4.06
N ARG A 8 36.37 -8.78 4.37
CA ARG A 8 36.46 -7.63 3.45
C ARG A 8 37.88 -7.24 3.09
N ARG A 9 38.80 -7.30 4.05
CA ARG A 9 40.20 -6.89 3.88
C ARG A 9 41.11 -8.03 3.44
N GLY A 10 40.62 -9.29 3.49
CA GLY A 10 41.33 -10.48 3.01
C GLY A 10 42.51 -10.93 3.92
N SER A 11 42.77 -10.26 5.06
CA SER A 11 43.81 -10.67 6.00
C SER A 11 43.61 -10.07 7.38
N PHE A 12 44.13 -10.76 8.41
CA PHE A 12 44.16 -10.27 9.79
C PHE A 12 44.94 -8.96 9.95
N ALA A 13 46.05 -8.81 9.21
CA ALA A 13 46.87 -7.60 9.26
C ALA A 13 46.09 -6.38 8.74
N ALA A 14 45.51 -6.50 7.55
CA ALA A 14 44.72 -5.42 6.94
C ALA A 14 43.45 -5.10 7.73
N ALA A 15 42.79 -6.10 8.33
CA ALA A 15 41.66 -5.89 9.23
C ALA A 15 42.07 -5.18 10.53
N SER A 16 43.26 -5.48 11.05
CA SER A 16 43.78 -4.81 12.25
C SER A 16 44.03 -3.32 12.02
N GLU A 17 44.56 -2.96 10.87
CA GLU A 17 44.75 -1.55 10.47
C GLU A 17 43.38 -0.82 10.38
N GLU A 18 42.38 -1.44 9.76
CA GLU A 18 41.02 -0.85 9.66
C GLU A 18 40.39 -0.65 11.05
N LEU A 19 40.53 -1.62 11.92
CA LEU A 19 39.89 -1.59 13.25
C LEU A 19 40.72 -0.82 14.30
N GLY A 20 41.93 -0.33 13.97
CA GLY A 20 42.81 0.37 14.87
C GLY A 20 43.28 -0.50 16.06
N ARG A 21 43.47 -1.82 15.82
CA ARG A 21 43.85 -2.80 16.87
C ARG A 21 45.07 -3.58 16.45
N ALA A 22 45.81 -4.10 17.44
CA ALA A 22 46.94 -4.95 17.14
C ALA A 22 46.50 -6.29 16.49
N PRO A 23 47.26 -6.83 15.50
CA PRO A 23 46.93 -8.12 14.87
C PRO A 23 46.83 -9.29 15.87
N SER A 24 47.65 -9.29 16.93
CA SER A 24 47.61 -10.28 18.01
C SER A 24 46.27 -10.23 18.78
N SER A 25 45.71 -9.04 18.99
CA SER A 25 44.41 -8.86 19.64
C SER A 25 43.28 -9.46 18.82
N LEU A 26 43.27 -9.23 17.49
CA LEU A 26 42.28 -9.83 16.58
C LEU A 26 42.39 -11.36 16.55
N SER A 27 43.63 -11.87 16.45
CA SER A 27 43.91 -13.31 16.47
C SER A 27 43.40 -13.95 17.75
N TYR A 28 43.65 -13.32 18.90
CA TYR A 28 43.17 -13.78 20.19
C TYR A 28 41.65 -13.81 20.29
N GLN A 29 40.98 -12.75 19.82
CA GLN A 29 39.52 -12.68 19.84
C GLN A 29 38.88 -13.75 18.96
N VAL A 30 39.44 -14.01 17.77
CA VAL A 30 38.95 -15.07 16.88
C VAL A 30 39.22 -16.46 17.51
N GLN A 31 40.40 -16.70 18.05
CA GLN A 31 40.74 -17.96 18.70
C GLN A 31 39.86 -18.22 19.92
N LYS A 32 39.56 -17.19 20.71
CA LYS A 32 38.62 -17.31 21.82
C LYS A 32 37.22 -17.65 21.35
N LEU A 33 36.74 -17.02 20.28
CA LEU A 33 35.43 -17.32 19.69
C LEU A 33 35.37 -18.76 19.14
N GLU A 34 36.45 -19.25 18.52
CA GLU A 34 36.56 -20.65 18.06
C GLU A 34 36.49 -21.62 19.26
N GLN A 35 37.12 -21.29 20.37
CA GLN A 35 37.07 -22.11 21.60
C GLN A 35 35.68 -22.06 22.26
N ASP A 36 35.08 -20.85 22.41
CA ASP A 36 33.80 -20.69 23.05
C ASP A 36 32.65 -21.39 22.29
N LEU A 37 32.79 -21.51 20.97
CA LEU A 37 31.80 -22.14 20.11
C LEU A 37 32.15 -23.60 19.75
N ASP A 38 33.32 -24.07 20.13
CA ASP A 38 33.88 -25.39 19.70
C ASP A 38 33.84 -25.55 18.17
N LEU A 39 34.25 -24.51 17.43
CA LEU A 39 34.22 -24.44 15.97
C LEU A 39 35.55 -23.91 15.43
N VAL A 40 36.01 -24.47 14.31
CA VAL A 40 37.12 -23.91 13.53
C VAL A 40 36.54 -22.91 12.50
N ILE A 41 36.82 -21.62 12.73
CA ILE A 41 36.33 -20.53 11.85
C ILE A 41 37.31 -20.33 10.69
N PHE A 42 38.64 -20.44 10.97
CA PHE A 42 39.67 -20.28 9.95
C PHE A 42 40.52 -21.52 9.78
N ASP A 43 40.68 -21.97 8.56
CA ASP A 43 41.72 -22.93 8.17
C ASP A 43 43.05 -22.15 8.07
N ARG A 44 44.04 -22.58 8.85
CA ARG A 44 45.40 -22.01 8.92
C ARG A 44 46.47 -22.96 8.39
N SER A 45 46.07 -24.03 7.70
CA SER A 45 47.00 -25.03 7.15
C SER A 45 47.82 -24.50 5.97
N GLY A 46 47.37 -23.42 5.31
CA GLY A 46 48.02 -22.74 4.21
C GLY A 46 48.79 -21.48 4.60
N HIS A 47 49.36 -20.80 3.61
CA HIS A 47 50.05 -19.51 3.79
C HIS A 47 49.15 -18.36 4.26
N LYS A 48 47.86 -18.46 4.07
CA LYS A 48 46.84 -17.48 4.49
C LYS A 48 45.71 -18.19 5.23
N ALA A 49 45.21 -17.58 6.30
CA ALA A 49 44.02 -18.03 6.98
C ALA A 49 42.80 -17.82 6.06
N VAL A 50 42.07 -18.91 5.78
CA VAL A 50 40.88 -18.90 4.92
C VAL A 50 39.66 -19.32 5.75
N PHE A 51 38.55 -18.71 5.56
CA PHE A 51 37.30 -19.12 6.23
C PHE A 51 36.97 -20.56 5.92
N THR A 52 36.64 -21.35 6.94
CA THR A 52 35.98 -22.65 6.77
C THR A 52 34.53 -22.48 6.34
N LYS A 53 33.87 -23.57 5.91
CA LYS A 53 32.41 -23.54 5.64
C LYS A 53 31.62 -23.12 6.87
N ALA A 54 32.00 -23.57 8.06
CA ALA A 54 31.38 -23.15 9.33
C ALA A 54 31.65 -21.67 9.64
N GLY A 55 32.89 -21.20 9.37
CA GLY A 55 33.24 -19.78 9.54
C GLY A 55 32.42 -18.86 8.59
N HIS A 56 32.25 -19.21 7.32
CA HIS A 56 31.40 -18.48 6.39
C HIS A 56 29.95 -18.44 6.86
N LEU A 57 29.39 -19.60 7.25
CA LEU A 57 28.02 -19.65 7.76
C LEU A 57 27.84 -18.76 9.00
N LEU A 58 28.79 -18.82 9.95
CA LEU A 58 28.76 -18.00 11.15
C LEU A 58 28.82 -16.50 10.82
N LEU A 59 29.65 -16.11 9.86
CA LEU A 59 29.77 -14.71 9.42
C LEU A 59 28.48 -14.22 8.76
N GLU A 60 27.89 -14.99 7.83
CA GLU A 60 26.65 -14.64 7.15
C GLU A 60 25.49 -14.48 8.15
N ARG A 61 25.31 -15.47 9.04
CA ARG A 61 24.27 -15.41 10.07
C ARG A 61 24.51 -14.33 11.10
N GLY A 62 25.79 -14.11 11.47
CA GLY A 62 26.18 -13.03 12.36
C GLY A 62 25.87 -11.64 11.78
N ARG A 63 26.07 -11.44 10.48
CA ARG A 63 25.66 -10.20 9.79
C ARG A 63 24.15 -9.97 9.91
N LEU A 64 23.34 -10.99 9.64
CA LEU A 64 21.88 -10.89 9.75
C LEU A 64 21.44 -10.55 11.18
N LEU A 65 22.04 -11.17 12.19
CA LEU A 65 21.74 -10.86 13.60
C LEU A 65 22.13 -9.43 13.98
N LEU A 66 23.29 -8.94 13.53
CA LEU A 66 23.70 -7.56 13.80
C LEU A 66 22.77 -6.55 13.12
N THR A 67 22.41 -6.79 11.86
CA THR A 67 21.43 -5.95 11.15
C THR A 67 20.09 -5.92 11.88
N ALA A 68 19.57 -7.08 12.30
CA ALA A 68 18.32 -7.15 13.05
C ALA A 68 18.41 -6.42 14.41
N ALA A 69 19.56 -6.48 15.09
CA ALA A 69 19.78 -5.74 16.33
C ALA A 69 19.78 -4.22 16.11
N ASP A 70 20.45 -3.76 15.05
CA ASP A 70 20.48 -2.33 14.69
C ASP A 70 19.07 -1.83 14.30
N GLU A 71 18.31 -2.63 13.54
CA GLU A 71 16.91 -2.35 13.20
C GLU A 71 16.04 -2.27 14.47
N MET A 72 16.19 -3.22 15.40
CA MET A 72 15.45 -3.21 16.66
C MET A 72 15.70 -1.93 17.48
N ILE A 73 16.97 -1.49 17.56
CA ILE A 73 17.32 -0.25 18.26
C ILE A 73 16.72 0.97 17.55
N ALA A 74 16.77 0.99 16.21
CA ALA A 74 16.19 2.07 15.41
C ALA A 74 14.67 2.13 15.58
N ASP A 75 13.98 0.98 15.58
CA ASP A 75 12.54 0.88 15.78
C ASP A 75 12.12 1.34 17.18
N ALA A 76 12.85 0.91 18.22
CA ALA A 76 12.61 1.36 19.59
C ALA A 76 12.81 2.88 19.73
N SER A 77 13.85 3.43 19.08
CA SER A 77 14.09 4.88 19.04
C SER A 77 12.99 5.61 18.31
N ALA A 78 12.51 5.11 17.17
CA ALA A 78 11.41 5.71 16.40
C ALA A 78 10.14 5.80 17.28
N LEU A 79 9.76 4.72 17.94
CA LEU A 79 8.61 4.68 18.86
C LEU A 79 8.77 5.67 20.02
N ALA A 80 9.95 5.73 20.65
CA ALA A 80 10.25 6.68 21.73
C ALA A 80 10.12 8.15 21.28
N HIS A 81 10.36 8.44 20.01
CA HIS A 81 10.17 9.75 19.40
C HIS A 81 8.76 9.99 18.83
N GLY A 82 7.83 9.06 19.02
CA GLY A 82 6.43 9.17 18.61
C GLY A 82 6.16 8.92 17.12
N TRP A 83 7.07 8.21 16.42
CA TRP A 83 6.85 7.72 15.08
C TRP A 83 6.25 6.31 15.12
N GLU A 84 5.23 6.05 14.33
CA GLU A 84 4.71 4.71 14.10
C GLU A 84 5.67 3.91 13.20
N LEU A 85 5.82 2.62 13.46
CA LEU A 85 6.64 1.73 12.63
C LEU A 85 5.95 1.37 11.32
N ASP A 86 4.64 1.27 11.35
CA ASP A 86 3.78 0.97 10.21
C ASP A 86 2.63 1.97 10.16
N ILE A 87 2.19 2.29 8.95
CA ILE A 87 0.95 3.04 8.71
C ILE A 87 0.19 2.40 7.55
N THR A 88 -1.09 2.09 7.78
CA THR A 88 -1.97 1.56 6.75
C THR A 88 -2.94 2.65 6.31
N ILE A 89 -2.88 3.00 5.02
CA ILE A 89 -3.78 3.96 4.37
C ILE A 89 -4.73 3.15 3.49
N ALA A 90 -5.98 3.02 3.93
CA ALA A 90 -7.03 2.43 3.13
C ALA A 90 -7.59 3.50 2.16
N TYR A 91 -7.95 3.08 0.97
CA TYR A 91 -8.58 3.94 -0.03
C TYR A 91 -9.68 3.16 -0.76
N ASP A 92 -10.77 3.86 -1.07
CA ASP A 92 -11.83 3.28 -1.90
C ASP A 92 -11.34 3.06 -3.33
N GLY A 93 -11.75 1.97 -3.96
CA GLY A 93 -11.37 1.64 -5.33
C GLY A 93 -11.72 2.70 -6.39
N LEU A 94 -12.53 3.71 -6.05
CA LEU A 94 -12.75 4.90 -6.91
C LEU A 94 -11.53 5.81 -6.98
N VAL A 95 -10.57 5.67 -6.06
CA VAL A 95 -9.33 6.45 -5.98
C VAL A 95 -8.20 5.69 -6.66
N LYS A 96 -7.50 6.30 -7.59
CA LYS A 96 -6.27 5.73 -8.16
C LYS A 96 -5.14 5.81 -7.12
N VAL A 97 -4.51 4.68 -6.81
CA VAL A 97 -3.44 4.60 -5.79
C VAL A 97 -2.22 5.44 -6.12
N ASP A 98 -1.94 5.65 -7.41
CA ASP A 98 -0.83 6.49 -7.88
C ASP A 98 -0.90 7.93 -7.36
N ALA A 99 -2.11 8.43 -7.08
CA ALA A 99 -2.30 9.72 -6.42
C ALA A 99 -1.67 9.79 -5.02
N LEU A 100 -1.43 8.64 -4.38
CA LEU A 100 -0.86 8.52 -3.03
C LEU A 100 0.65 8.24 -3.03
N PHE A 101 1.26 7.86 -4.15
CA PHE A 101 2.69 7.53 -4.22
C PHE A 101 3.63 8.65 -3.73
N PRO A 102 3.33 9.95 -3.93
CA PRO A 102 4.16 11.01 -3.37
C PRO A 102 4.30 10.98 -1.83
N LEU A 103 3.38 10.31 -1.12
CA LEU A 103 3.48 10.15 0.34
C LEU A 103 4.64 9.25 0.72
N VAL A 104 4.94 8.22 -0.08
CA VAL A 104 6.01 7.25 0.21
C VAL A 104 7.36 7.94 0.23
N GLU A 105 7.65 8.69 -0.84
CA GLU A 105 8.90 9.44 -0.96
C GLU A 105 9.02 10.53 0.12
N GLY A 106 7.93 11.27 0.36
CA GLY A 106 7.91 12.32 1.36
C GLY A 106 8.11 11.79 2.79
N LEU A 107 7.44 10.70 3.15
CA LEU A 107 7.56 10.12 4.49
C LEU A 107 8.93 9.44 4.70
N ALA A 108 9.51 8.83 3.67
CA ALA A 108 10.84 8.23 3.74
C ALA A 108 11.96 9.23 4.10
N GLN A 109 11.76 10.52 3.79
CA GLN A 109 12.66 11.61 4.19
C GLN A 109 12.54 11.97 5.68
N GLN A 110 11.45 11.58 6.35
CA GLN A 110 11.15 11.95 7.74
C GLN A 110 11.39 10.79 8.70
N SER A 111 11.08 9.57 8.28
CA SER A 111 11.14 8.38 9.14
C SER A 111 11.30 7.10 8.32
N LYS A 112 11.56 5.99 9.02
CA LYS A 112 11.56 4.63 8.45
C LYS A 112 10.19 3.95 8.56
N THR A 113 9.12 4.70 8.81
CA THR A 113 7.75 4.16 8.90
C THR A 113 7.38 3.45 7.60
N ARG A 114 6.97 2.19 7.70
CA ARG A 114 6.51 1.40 6.55
C ARG A 114 5.10 1.84 6.18
N VAL A 115 4.88 2.16 4.90
CA VAL A 115 3.57 2.54 4.37
C VAL A 115 2.93 1.34 3.68
N ARG A 116 1.68 1.06 4.03
CA ARG A 116 0.83 0.08 3.35
C ARG A 116 -0.37 0.79 2.75
N PHE A 117 -0.58 0.63 1.44
CA PHE A 117 -1.81 1.00 0.78
C PHE A 117 -2.73 -0.21 0.69
N GLN A 118 -4.00 -0.04 1.05
CA GLN A 118 -5.01 -1.09 1.04
C GLN A 118 -6.24 -0.62 0.30
N GLU A 119 -6.54 -1.24 -0.84
CA GLU A 119 -7.79 -1.01 -1.54
C GLU A 119 -8.93 -1.67 -0.76
N GLU A 120 -9.97 -0.91 -0.52
CA GLU A 120 -11.22 -1.37 0.08
C GLU A 120 -12.40 -0.91 -0.79
N ILE A 121 -13.50 -1.63 -0.71
CA ILE A 121 -14.68 -1.39 -1.55
C ILE A 121 -15.92 -1.26 -0.66
N LEU A 122 -16.71 -0.23 -0.91
CA LEU A 122 -18.03 -0.02 -0.30
C LEU A 122 -17.99 -0.04 1.24
N ALA A 123 -18.79 -0.94 1.88
CA ALA A 123 -18.86 -1.03 3.34
C ALA A 123 -17.51 -1.41 3.98
N GLY A 124 -16.67 -2.17 3.25
CA GLY A 124 -15.34 -2.55 3.69
C GLY A 124 -14.42 -1.37 4.02
N CYS A 125 -14.60 -0.22 3.34
CA CYS A 125 -13.85 1.01 3.61
C CYS A 125 -14.00 1.46 5.08
N TRP A 126 -15.21 1.68 5.51
CA TRP A 126 -15.51 2.16 6.85
C TRP A 126 -15.31 1.09 7.91
N GLU A 127 -15.57 -0.18 7.55
CA GLU A 127 -15.27 -1.30 8.43
C GLU A 127 -13.76 -1.44 8.70
N ALA A 128 -12.91 -1.23 7.69
CA ALA A 128 -11.45 -1.28 7.86
C ALA A 128 -10.96 -0.25 8.88
N LEU A 129 -11.50 0.97 8.85
CA LEU A 129 -11.17 2.01 9.84
C LEU A 129 -11.73 1.68 11.23
N ALA A 130 -12.97 1.18 11.32
CA ALA A 130 -13.63 0.85 12.57
C ALA A 130 -12.97 -0.33 13.31
N GLN A 131 -12.35 -1.25 12.55
CA GLN A 131 -11.67 -2.44 13.09
C GLN A 131 -10.15 -2.27 13.22
N ASP A 132 -9.65 -1.05 13.17
CA ASP A 132 -8.20 -0.75 13.24
C ASP A 132 -7.36 -1.49 12.16
N ARG A 133 -7.98 -1.91 11.04
CA ARG A 133 -7.26 -2.47 9.88
C ARG A 133 -6.60 -1.39 9.03
N ALA A 134 -7.05 -0.14 9.18
CA ALA A 134 -6.48 1.03 8.57
C ALA A 134 -6.34 2.16 9.59
N ASP A 135 -5.27 2.94 9.47
CA ASP A 135 -5.01 4.12 10.28
C ASP A 135 -5.66 5.36 9.69
N ILE A 136 -5.71 5.41 8.37
CA ILE A 136 -6.26 6.50 7.55
C ILE A 136 -7.12 5.88 6.47
N LEU A 137 -8.25 6.51 6.16
CA LEU A 137 -9.17 6.12 5.10
C LEU A 137 -9.41 7.28 4.13
N ILE A 138 -9.41 6.99 2.83
CA ILE A 138 -9.85 7.90 1.78
C ILE A 138 -11.01 7.20 1.06
N ALA A 139 -12.24 7.69 1.26
CA ALA A 139 -13.44 7.04 0.74
C ALA A 139 -14.57 8.06 0.51
N PRO A 140 -15.66 7.67 -0.16
CA PRO A 140 -16.88 8.45 -0.15
C PRO A 140 -17.40 8.70 1.28
N ALA A 141 -17.95 9.90 1.49
CA ALA A 141 -18.49 10.29 2.78
C ALA A 141 -19.56 9.29 3.27
N PRO A 142 -19.58 8.94 4.56
CA PRO A 142 -20.58 8.03 5.08
C PRO A 142 -21.91 8.77 5.29
N THR A 143 -23.01 8.06 5.22
CA THR A 143 -24.33 8.63 5.55
C THR A 143 -24.39 9.09 7.01
N VAL A 144 -23.73 8.35 7.91
CA VAL A 144 -23.62 8.67 9.33
C VAL A 144 -22.17 8.55 9.75
N ALA A 145 -21.59 9.66 10.23
CA ALA A 145 -20.20 9.67 10.67
C ALA A 145 -20.04 8.87 12.00
N PRO A 146 -19.08 7.93 12.07
CA PRO A 146 -18.78 7.26 13.33
C PRO A 146 -18.25 8.26 14.38
N PRO A 147 -18.69 8.18 15.66
CA PRO A 147 -18.39 9.21 16.67
C PRO A 147 -16.89 9.37 16.98
N GLU A 148 -16.13 8.29 16.90
CA GLU A 148 -14.68 8.29 17.21
C GLU A 148 -13.80 8.73 16.03
N VAL A 149 -14.40 8.97 14.85
CA VAL A 149 -13.70 9.28 13.61
C VAL A 149 -13.70 10.78 13.35
N LYS A 150 -12.54 11.31 12.97
CA LYS A 150 -12.45 12.63 12.33
C LYS A 150 -12.60 12.46 10.83
N ILE A 151 -13.35 13.37 10.23
CA ILE A 151 -13.60 13.40 8.78
C ILE A 151 -13.20 14.80 8.28
N GLN A 152 -12.52 14.84 7.16
CA GLN A 152 -12.13 16.04 6.44
C GLN A 152 -12.46 15.88 4.96
N THR A 153 -13.26 16.77 4.40
CA THR A 153 -13.56 16.78 2.98
C THR A 153 -12.30 17.00 2.14
N LEU A 154 -12.09 16.19 1.14
CA LEU A 154 -11.03 16.31 0.14
C LEU A 154 -11.53 16.97 -1.16
N GLY A 155 -12.78 16.77 -1.52
CA GLY A 155 -13.41 17.26 -2.73
C GLY A 155 -14.53 16.33 -3.17
N THR A 156 -14.83 16.32 -4.47
CA THR A 156 -15.86 15.48 -5.07
C THR A 156 -15.28 14.57 -6.14
N LEU A 157 -15.97 13.44 -6.36
CA LEU A 157 -15.72 12.50 -7.44
C LEU A 157 -16.97 12.38 -8.28
N ASP A 158 -16.84 12.66 -9.57
CA ASP A 158 -17.91 12.43 -10.53
C ASP A 158 -17.90 10.96 -10.95
N THR A 159 -19.04 10.31 -10.87
CA THR A 159 -19.25 8.98 -11.41
C THR A 159 -20.15 9.06 -12.64
N ILE A 160 -19.82 8.28 -13.66
CA ILE A 160 -20.52 8.24 -14.92
C ILE A 160 -20.86 6.80 -15.30
N TRP A 161 -21.94 6.60 -16.04
CA TRP A 161 -22.24 5.33 -16.67
C TRP A 161 -21.43 5.16 -17.94
N VAL A 162 -20.81 3.98 -18.09
CA VAL A 162 -19.99 3.65 -19.26
C VAL A 162 -20.27 2.23 -19.75
N ALA A 163 -20.06 2.03 -21.04
CA ALA A 163 -20.06 0.73 -21.71
C ALA A 163 -19.07 0.72 -22.88
N HIS A 164 -18.84 -0.46 -23.44
CA HIS A 164 -18.12 -0.62 -24.71
C HIS A 164 -18.84 0.13 -25.83
N PRO A 165 -18.15 0.72 -26.83
CA PRO A 165 -18.80 1.46 -27.94
C PRO A 165 -19.86 0.67 -28.68
N ASP A 166 -19.66 -0.63 -28.93
CA ASP A 166 -20.57 -1.50 -29.62
C ASP A 166 -21.72 -2.05 -28.74
N HIS A 167 -21.79 -1.65 -27.48
CA HIS A 167 -22.77 -2.16 -26.55
C HIS A 167 -24.21 -1.70 -26.99
N PRO A 168 -25.19 -2.61 -27.05
CA PRO A 168 -26.53 -2.28 -27.59
C PRO A 168 -27.29 -1.24 -26.77
N ILE A 169 -26.89 -0.95 -25.53
CA ILE A 169 -27.52 0.08 -24.71
C ILE A 169 -27.51 1.46 -25.35
N HIS A 170 -26.50 1.77 -26.17
CA HIS A 170 -26.37 3.05 -26.87
C HIS A 170 -27.43 3.30 -27.91
N LYS A 171 -28.19 2.27 -28.34
CA LYS A 171 -29.27 2.38 -29.31
C LYS A 171 -30.60 2.87 -28.70
N HIS A 172 -30.67 2.92 -27.35
CA HIS A 172 -31.90 3.36 -26.68
C HIS A 172 -31.93 4.87 -26.50
N LYS A 173 -33.10 5.46 -26.66
CA LYS A 173 -33.30 6.91 -26.45
C LYS A 173 -33.10 7.31 -24.97
N TYR A 174 -33.48 6.42 -24.05
CA TYR A 174 -33.32 6.62 -22.59
C TYR A 174 -32.57 5.43 -21.98
N PRO A 175 -31.26 5.33 -22.23
CA PRO A 175 -30.49 4.15 -21.91
C PRO A 175 -30.39 3.89 -20.39
N LEU A 176 -30.53 4.93 -19.54
CA LEU A 176 -30.45 4.82 -18.09
C LEU A 176 -31.79 4.56 -17.40
N ASP A 177 -32.89 4.46 -18.18
CA ASP A 177 -34.20 4.03 -17.66
C ASP A 177 -34.05 2.65 -16.97
N PRO A 178 -34.58 2.46 -15.75
CA PRO A 178 -34.48 1.19 -15.03
C PRO A 178 -34.96 -0.02 -15.83
N VAL A 179 -36.04 0.12 -16.64
CA VAL A 179 -36.58 -0.95 -17.49
C VAL A 179 -35.56 -1.36 -18.57
N ILE A 180 -34.89 -0.38 -19.15
CA ILE A 180 -33.84 -0.64 -20.16
C ILE A 180 -32.60 -1.24 -19.51
N ARG A 181 -32.14 -0.65 -18.39
CA ARG A 181 -30.94 -1.13 -17.67
C ARG A 181 -31.09 -2.59 -17.23
N LYS A 182 -32.26 -3.03 -16.78
CA LYS A 182 -32.52 -4.42 -16.38
C LYS A 182 -32.31 -5.44 -17.50
N GLN A 183 -32.35 -5.03 -18.76
CA GLN A 183 -32.12 -5.91 -19.90
C GLN A 183 -30.60 -6.22 -20.10
N TYR A 184 -29.74 -5.45 -19.49
CA TYR A 184 -28.28 -5.54 -19.67
C TYR A 184 -27.57 -5.91 -18.36
N ARG A 185 -26.50 -6.67 -18.51
CA ARG A 185 -25.69 -7.07 -17.36
C ARG A 185 -25.04 -5.85 -16.71
N GLY A 186 -25.28 -5.66 -15.42
CA GLY A 186 -24.52 -4.76 -14.57
C GLY A 186 -23.17 -5.39 -14.18
N ILE A 187 -22.12 -4.58 -14.09
CA ILE A 187 -20.82 -5.03 -13.59
C ILE A 187 -20.57 -4.33 -12.26
N ALA A 188 -20.51 -5.11 -11.17
CA ALA A 188 -20.22 -4.65 -9.82
C ALA A 188 -18.83 -5.10 -9.35
N VAL A 189 -18.27 -4.41 -8.36
CA VAL A 189 -17.12 -4.89 -7.61
C VAL A 189 -17.61 -5.50 -6.30
N ALA A 190 -17.00 -6.59 -5.87
CA ALA A 190 -17.32 -7.22 -4.61
C ALA A 190 -17.02 -6.27 -3.45
N ASP A 191 -17.96 -6.15 -2.52
CA ASP A 191 -17.74 -5.44 -1.25
C ASP A 191 -16.66 -6.16 -0.44
N THR A 192 -15.74 -5.43 0.15
CA THR A 192 -14.65 -5.98 0.97
C THR A 192 -14.99 -6.07 2.45
N ALA A 193 -16.21 -5.75 2.85
CA ALA A 193 -16.69 -5.94 4.21
C ALA A 193 -16.57 -7.40 4.64
N ARG A 194 -16.11 -7.62 5.88
CA ARG A 194 -15.87 -8.97 6.45
C ARG A 194 -16.97 -9.42 7.40
N ASN A 195 -17.55 -8.47 8.12
CA ASN A 195 -18.54 -8.73 9.17
C ASN A 195 -19.89 -8.04 8.90
N LEU A 196 -19.95 -7.18 7.89
CA LEU A 196 -21.19 -6.54 7.43
C LEU A 196 -21.77 -7.31 6.25
N PRO A 197 -23.10 -7.31 6.06
CA PRO A 197 -23.70 -7.81 4.85
C PRO A 197 -23.13 -7.09 3.62
N PRO A 198 -22.71 -7.82 2.56
CA PRO A 198 -22.17 -7.18 1.36
C PRO A 198 -23.24 -6.35 0.67
N ILE A 199 -22.84 -5.18 0.21
CA ILE A 199 -23.70 -4.28 -0.56
C ILE A 199 -23.21 -4.18 -2.00
N THR A 200 -24.12 -3.79 -2.89
CA THR A 200 -23.79 -3.44 -4.28
C THR A 200 -24.28 -2.02 -4.57
N TYR A 201 -23.63 -1.36 -5.50
CA TYR A 201 -23.97 0.00 -5.87
C TYR A 201 -24.41 0.09 -7.34
N ASN A 202 -25.53 0.79 -7.60
CA ASN A 202 -26.08 1.01 -8.94
C ASN A 202 -26.48 -0.27 -9.72
N ILE A 203 -26.81 -1.34 -9.03
CA ILE A 203 -27.40 -2.57 -9.56
C ILE A 203 -28.87 -2.58 -9.17
N LEU A 204 -29.74 -2.92 -10.11
CA LEU A 204 -31.18 -3.05 -9.90
C LEU A 204 -31.52 -4.48 -9.49
N ASP A 205 -32.62 -4.64 -8.74
CA ASP A 205 -33.16 -5.96 -8.43
C ASP A 205 -33.49 -6.72 -9.74
N ASP A 206 -33.12 -7.99 -9.77
CA ASP A 206 -33.28 -8.88 -10.94
C ASP A 206 -32.47 -8.49 -12.19
N GLN A 207 -31.53 -7.53 -12.09
CA GLN A 207 -30.63 -7.22 -13.19
C GLN A 207 -29.57 -8.33 -13.31
N PRO A 208 -29.30 -8.85 -14.54
CA PRO A 208 -28.16 -9.76 -14.74
C PRO A 208 -26.87 -9.11 -14.22
N LEU A 209 -26.08 -9.85 -13.46
CA LEU A 209 -24.94 -9.30 -12.73
C LEU A 209 -23.66 -10.08 -13.03
N LEU A 210 -22.56 -9.36 -13.21
CA LEU A 210 -21.18 -9.84 -13.10
C LEU A 210 -20.51 -9.13 -11.92
N THR A 211 -20.07 -9.89 -10.93
CA THR A 211 -19.29 -9.35 -9.83
C THR A 211 -17.81 -9.71 -10.04
N VAL A 212 -16.95 -8.72 -9.95
CA VAL A 212 -15.49 -8.84 -10.08
C VAL A 212 -14.79 -8.45 -8.78
N GLY A 213 -13.51 -8.80 -8.63
CA GLY A 213 -12.75 -8.61 -7.38
C GLY A 213 -12.13 -7.22 -7.20
N SER A 214 -12.02 -6.40 -8.26
CA SER A 214 -11.36 -5.09 -8.21
C SER A 214 -11.92 -4.11 -9.21
N MET A 215 -11.66 -2.81 -8.99
CA MET A 215 -12.02 -1.76 -9.97
C MET A 215 -11.25 -1.93 -11.30
N HIS A 216 -10.04 -2.48 -11.24
CA HIS A 216 -9.26 -2.79 -12.44
C HIS A 216 -9.92 -3.88 -13.29
N ASP A 217 -10.42 -4.95 -12.67
CA ASP A 217 -11.14 -6.02 -13.38
C ASP A 217 -12.50 -5.53 -13.89
N LYS A 218 -13.17 -4.62 -13.17
CA LYS A 218 -14.38 -3.96 -13.64
C LYS A 218 -14.12 -3.17 -14.93
N LEU A 219 -13.03 -2.42 -14.98
CA LEU A 219 -12.62 -1.70 -16.20
C LEU A 219 -12.33 -2.66 -17.36
N LYS A 220 -11.63 -3.76 -17.11
CA LYS A 220 -11.37 -4.80 -18.13
C LYS A 220 -12.66 -5.41 -18.66
N ALA A 221 -13.60 -5.75 -17.77
CA ALA A 221 -14.87 -6.33 -18.14
C ALA A 221 -15.72 -5.37 -18.99
N LEU A 222 -15.69 -4.07 -18.66
CA LEU A 222 -16.33 -3.01 -19.46
C LEU A 222 -15.72 -2.90 -20.86
N LYS A 223 -14.39 -2.86 -20.97
CA LYS A 223 -13.67 -2.84 -22.26
C LYS A 223 -13.91 -4.09 -23.10
N ALA A 224 -14.16 -5.23 -22.47
CA ALA A 224 -14.52 -6.47 -23.15
C ALA A 224 -16.01 -6.52 -23.56
N GLY A 225 -16.80 -5.46 -23.32
CA GLY A 225 -18.20 -5.40 -23.71
C GLY A 225 -19.13 -6.28 -22.88
N LEU A 226 -18.71 -6.73 -21.68
CA LEU A 226 -19.47 -7.70 -20.89
C LEU A 226 -20.68 -7.11 -20.17
N GLY A 227 -20.85 -5.78 -20.18
CA GLY A 227 -21.99 -5.12 -19.56
C GLY A 227 -21.81 -3.62 -19.38
N ILE A 228 -22.59 -3.06 -18.48
CA ILE A 228 -22.64 -1.62 -18.16
C ILE A 228 -22.28 -1.40 -16.69
N ALA A 229 -21.67 -0.27 -16.37
CA ALA A 229 -21.41 0.09 -14.98
C ALA A 229 -21.19 1.59 -14.78
N THR A 230 -21.28 2.03 -13.53
CA THR A 230 -20.77 3.33 -13.11
C THR A 230 -19.30 3.23 -12.75
N MET A 231 -18.52 4.22 -13.17
CA MET A 231 -17.11 4.38 -12.89
C MET A 231 -16.80 5.84 -12.53
N SER A 232 -15.78 6.10 -11.71
CA SER A 232 -15.27 7.45 -11.55
C SER A 232 -14.75 7.96 -12.91
N TYR A 233 -15.13 9.17 -13.30
CA TYR A 233 -14.67 9.77 -14.56
C TYR A 233 -13.15 9.79 -14.67
N ARG A 234 -12.47 10.16 -13.60
CA ARG A 234 -10.99 10.18 -13.56
C ARG A 234 -10.38 8.80 -13.82
N TYR A 235 -11.07 7.73 -13.44
CA TYR A 235 -10.58 6.37 -13.63
C TYR A 235 -10.68 5.91 -15.09
N VAL A 236 -11.70 6.34 -15.80
CA VAL A 236 -12.00 5.90 -17.19
C VAL A 236 -11.67 6.93 -18.26
N LYS A 237 -11.25 8.14 -17.89
CA LYS A 237 -10.96 9.24 -18.81
C LYS A 237 -10.09 8.80 -20.00
N GLU A 238 -8.97 8.13 -19.76
CA GLU A 238 -8.07 7.65 -20.81
C GLU A 238 -8.74 6.61 -21.74
N ALA A 239 -9.57 5.72 -21.18
CA ALA A 239 -10.28 4.73 -21.96
C ALA A 239 -11.34 5.37 -22.86
N ILE A 240 -11.99 6.44 -22.40
CA ILE A 240 -12.93 7.23 -23.19
C ILE A 240 -12.19 7.98 -24.30
N GLU A 241 -11.09 8.66 -23.99
CA GLU A 241 -10.27 9.39 -24.97
C GLU A 241 -9.72 8.47 -26.07
N ARG A 242 -9.47 7.20 -25.78
CA ARG A 242 -9.05 6.17 -26.75
C ARG A 242 -10.22 5.50 -27.50
N GLY A 243 -11.46 5.85 -27.17
CA GLY A 243 -12.64 5.23 -27.77
C GLY A 243 -12.88 3.78 -27.32
N GLU A 244 -12.25 3.33 -26.24
CA GLU A 244 -12.43 1.98 -25.68
C GLU A 244 -13.72 1.86 -24.84
N LEU A 245 -14.19 2.99 -24.33
CA LEU A 245 -15.45 3.14 -23.59
C LEU A 245 -16.21 4.37 -24.06
N VAL A 246 -17.52 4.33 -23.96
CA VAL A 246 -18.44 5.44 -24.26
C VAL A 246 -19.33 5.69 -23.06
N VAL A 247 -19.56 6.96 -22.76
CA VAL A 247 -20.52 7.40 -21.72
C VAL A 247 -21.93 7.03 -22.15
N ILE A 248 -22.72 6.52 -21.20
CA ILE A 248 -24.13 6.21 -21.40
C ILE A 248 -24.96 7.36 -20.84
N GLY A 249 -25.74 8.04 -21.71
CA GLY A 249 -26.53 9.23 -21.34
C GLY A 249 -25.70 10.51 -21.30
N ASP A 250 -26.35 11.61 -21.03
CA ASP A 250 -25.79 12.95 -21.15
C ASP A 250 -25.34 13.56 -19.81
N ASP A 251 -25.71 12.95 -18.66
CA ASP A 251 -25.45 13.50 -17.35
C ASP A 251 -24.47 12.67 -16.52
N PRO A 252 -23.55 13.30 -15.77
CA PRO A 252 -22.83 12.64 -14.69
C PRO A 252 -23.83 12.12 -13.65
N VAL A 253 -23.69 10.88 -13.27
CA VAL A 253 -24.73 10.14 -12.53
C VAL A 253 -24.80 10.54 -11.07
N ASN A 254 -23.68 10.78 -10.44
CA ASN A 254 -23.59 11.19 -9.04
C ASN A 254 -22.27 11.89 -8.76
N GLU A 255 -22.36 12.99 -8.05
CA GLU A 255 -21.24 13.62 -7.39
C GLU A 255 -21.11 13.01 -5.98
N LEU A 256 -20.01 12.31 -5.73
CA LEU A 256 -19.72 11.73 -4.43
C LEU A 256 -18.74 12.61 -3.67
N GLU A 257 -19.09 13.02 -2.46
CA GLU A 257 -18.13 13.67 -1.58
C GLU A 257 -17.03 12.69 -1.17
N LEU A 258 -15.77 13.00 -1.50
CA LEU A 258 -14.61 12.24 -1.08
C LEU A 258 -14.06 12.84 0.21
N VAL A 259 -13.81 11.97 1.18
CA VAL A 259 -13.31 12.39 2.50
C VAL A 259 -12.04 11.65 2.88
N LEU A 260 -11.24 12.32 3.70
CA LEU A 260 -10.16 11.77 4.48
C LEU A 260 -10.69 11.53 5.89
N ALA A 261 -10.55 10.31 6.38
CA ALA A 261 -11.05 9.92 7.69
C ALA A 261 -9.97 9.18 8.51
N TRP A 262 -10.00 9.37 9.81
CA TRP A 262 -9.07 8.69 10.73
C TRP A 262 -9.64 8.62 12.15
N ASN A 263 -9.25 7.61 12.90
CA ASN A 263 -9.59 7.51 14.31
C ASN A 263 -8.80 8.54 15.12
N ARG A 264 -9.45 9.23 16.07
CA ARG A 264 -8.82 10.25 16.94
C ARG A 264 -7.79 9.65 17.90
N SER A 265 -7.94 8.39 18.26
CA SER A 265 -6.96 7.66 19.05
C SER A 265 -5.70 7.34 18.26
N ARG A 266 -4.59 7.07 18.94
CA ARG A 266 -3.32 6.62 18.33
C ARG A 266 -2.79 7.57 17.25
N MET A 267 -2.67 8.84 17.60
CA MET A 267 -2.08 9.86 16.74
C MET A 267 -0.57 9.92 16.97
N GLY A 268 0.21 9.36 16.07
CA GLY A 268 1.66 9.54 16.02
C GLY A 268 2.07 10.54 14.94
N LYS A 269 3.38 10.68 14.76
CA LYS A 269 3.96 11.67 13.83
C LYS A 269 3.72 11.29 12.37
N ALA A 270 3.85 9.98 12.02
CA ALA A 270 3.63 9.53 10.65
C ALA A 270 2.18 9.71 10.23
N LYS A 271 1.22 9.33 11.09
CA LYS A 271 -0.22 9.53 10.85
C LYS A 271 -0.55 11.00 10.67
N SER A 272 -0.06 11.86 11.57
CA SER A 272 -0.27 13.30 11.49
C SER A 272 0.32 13.90 10.21
N TRP A 273 1.53 13.49 9.85
CA TRP A 273 2.20 13.92 8.63
C TRP A 273 1.42 13.49 7.37
N CYS A 274 1.00 12.21 7.30
CA CYS A 274 0.23 11.69 6.17
C CYS A 274 -1.11 12.43 6.00
N ILE A 275 -1.85 12.68 7.08
CA ILE A 275 -3.11 13.43 7.03
C ILE A 275 -2.91 14.83 6.40
N GLN A 276 -1.90 15.57 6.84
CA GLN A 276 -1.61 16.90 6.31
C GLN A 276 -1.22 16.86 4.82
N HIS A 277 -0.39 15.87 4.43
CA HIS A 277 0.10 15.78 3.07
C HIS A 277 -0.96 15.27 2.09
N ILE A 278 -1.81 14.31 2.48
CA ILE A 278 -2.98 13.88 1.69
C ILE A 278 -3.87 15.09 1.39
N ALA A 279 -4.26 15.86 2.41
CA ALA A 279 -5.08 17.04 2.22
C ALA A 279 -4.44 18.07 1.26
N SER A 280 -3.11 18.20 1.29
CA SER A 280 -2.36 19.09 0.38
C SER A 280 -2.32 18.56 -1.05
N LEU A 281 -2.14 17.24 -1.25
CA LEU A 281 -2.13 16.61 -2.57
C LEU A 281 -3.47 16.80 -3.29
N TRP A 282 -4.58 16.58 -2.60
CA TRP A 282 -5.92 16.77 -3.18
C TRP A 282 -6.21 18.23 -3.57
N LYS A 283 -5.80 19.20 -2.76
CA LYS A 283 -5.94 20.61 -3.10
C LYS A 283 -5.18 21.01 -4.37
N LYS A 284 -4.04 20.38 -4.65
CA LYS A 284 -3.26 20.62 -5.88
C LYS A 284 -3.94 19.97 -7.10
N GLN A 285 -4.50 18.77 -6.95
CA GLN A 285 -5.20 18.08 -8.03
C GLN A 285 -6.55 18.70 -8.41
N ALA A 286 -7.23 19.36 -7.48
CA ALA A 286 -8.48 20.08 -7.74
C ALA A 286 -8.26 21.38 -8.53
N ARG A 287 -7.02 21.89 -8.65
CA ARG A 287 -6.67 23.10 -9.37
C ARG A 287 -6.15 22.85 -10.80
N ASN A 288 -5.89 21.59 -11.15
CA ASN A 288 -5.46 21.13 -12.48
C ASN A 288 -6.59 20.35 -13.16
#